data_c5be6fd0e905b46eab5400867f9c2e4c
#
_entry.id   c5be6fd0e905b46eab5400867f9c2e4c
#
_cell.length_a   1.000
_cell.length_b   1.000
_cell.length_c   1.000
_cell.angle_alpha   90.00
_cell.angle_beta   90.00
_cell.angle_gamma   90.00
#
_symmetry.space_group_name_H-M   'P 1'
#
loop_
_entity.id
_entity.type
_entity.pdbx_description
1 polymer ?
#
loop_
_entity_poly.entity_id
_entity_poly.type
_entity_poly.pdbx_seq_one_letter_code
_entity_poly.pdbx_strand_id
1 'polypeptide(L)'
;MKSSSIQDVAQLAHVSISTVSRSFTRPDLVSKATRDKVMKAADELNFSISRSAAALKTGRALRIAVLVSGRLNLWFSSSIIEGLNEVFHDEGYDISIYQMSSTEERSEFFDMLPVRRNVDAVIVISFDIASNEIRQLRSVDVPIIGINSSLPEERGFNAAVRIDDKQGFRRLVQ
;
A
#
# COMPACT_ATOMS: atom_id res chain seq x y z
N MET A 1 -27.09 -2.30 -11.31
CA MET A 1 -26.98 -0.83 -11.42
C MET A 1 -25.77 -0.55 -12.27
N LYS A 2 -25.88 0.30 -13.30
CA LYS A 2 -24.76 0.66 -14.19
C LYS A 2 -23.84 1.62 -13.40
N SER A 3 -22.60 1.27 -13.24
CA SER A 3 -21.62 2.15 -12.59
C SER A 3 -21.38 3.37 -13.46
N SER A 4 -21.48 4.57 -12.90
CA SER A 4 -21.23 5.82 -13.60
C SER A 4 -19.76 5.89 -14.05
N SER A 5 -19.52 6.43 -15.23
CA SER A 5 -18.20 6.53 -15.84
C SER A 5 -17.62 7.93 -15.72
N ILE A 6 -16.32 8.09 -15.92
CA ILE A 6 -15.67 9.41 -16.00
C ILE A 6 -16.25 10.29 -17.15
N GLN A 7 -16.78 9.65 -18.18
CA GLN A 7 -17.45 10.32 -19.30
C GLN A 7 -18.77 10.96 -18.86
N ASP A 8 -19.56 10.25 -18.04
CA ASP A 8 -20.82 10.77 -17.52
C ASP A 8 -20.58 11.99 -16.62
N VAL A 9 -19.53 11.98 -15.79
CA VAL A 9 -19.13 13.15 -14.99
C VAL A 9 -18.68 14.31 -15.86
N ALA A 10 -17.90 14.05 -16.90
CA ALA A 10 -17.44 15.08 -17.85
C ALA A 10 -18.60 15.75 -18.57
N GLN A 11 -19.59 14.95 -18.96
CA GLN A 11 -20.82 15.44 -19.62
C GLN A 11 -21.65 16.28 -18.65
N LEU A 12 -21.88 15.81 -17.43
CA LEU A 12 -22.69 16.53 -16.43
C LEU A 12 -22.03 17.83 -15.97
N ALA A 13 -20.70 17.83 -15.79
CA ALA A 13 -19.94 19.02 -15.41
C ALA A 13 -19.63 19.96 -16.57
N HIS A 14 -19.96 19.60 -17.82
CA HIS A 14 -19.63 20.34 -19.06
C HIS A 14 -18.13 20.65 -19.19
N VAL A 15 -17.28 19.65 -18.95
CA VAL A 15 -15.83 19.76 -19.07
C VAL A 15 -15.25 18.56 -19.82
N SER A 16 -13.99 18.62 -20.20
CA SER A 16 -13.30 17.48 -20.82
C SER A 16 -13.02 16.37 -19.81
N ILE A 17 -12.90 15.12 -20.28
CA ILE A 17 -12.50 13.98 -19.46
C ILE A 17 -11.14 14.24 -18.78
N SER A 18 -10.21 14.91 -19.47
CA SER A 18 -8.91 15.28 -18.92
C SER A 18 -9.03 16.29 -17.76
N THR A 19 -10.02 17.21 -17.83
CA THR A 19 -10.31 18.14 -16.73
C THR A 19 -10.88 17.40 -15.53
N VAL A 20 -11.81 16.46 -15.73
CA VAL A 20 -12.32 15.60 -14.66
C VAL A 20 -11.16 14.86 -14.00
N SER A 21 -10.34 14.17 -14.78
CA SER A 21 -9.18 13.42 -14.25
C SER A 21 -8.24 14.31 -13.43
N ARG A 22 -7.91 15.54 -13.92
CA ARG A 22 -7.05 16.48 -13.20
C ARG A 22 -7.69 17.00 -11.92
N SER A 23 -9.00 17.23 -11.91
CA SER A 23 -9.72 17.70 -10.71
C SER A 23 -9.55 16.76 -9.51
N PHE A 24 -9.36 15.47 -9.75
CA PHE A 24 -9.10 14.47 -8.71
C PHE A 24 -7.62 14.22 -8.44
N THR A 25 -6.77 14.22 -9.49
CA THR A 25 -5.37 13.78 -9.37
C THR A 25 -4.37 14.92 -9.20
N ARG A 26 -4.70 16.11 -9.68
CA ARG A 26 -3.86 17.34 -9.63
C ARG A 26 -4.76 18.56 -9.48
N PRO A 27 -5.41 18.73 -8.31
CA PRO A 27 -6.40 19.78 -8.09
C PRO A 27 -5.82 21.20 -8.21
N ASP A 28 -4.52 21.35 -7.98
CA ASP A 28 -3.73 22.57 -8.17
C ASP A 28 -3.69 23.07 -9.62
N LEU A 29 -3.85 22.17 -10.60
CA LEU A 29 -3.86 22.50 -12.03
C LEU A 29 -5.25 22.83 -12.58
N VAL A 30 -6.27 22.89 -11.72
CA VAL A 30 -7.66 23.17 -12.11
C VAL A 30 -8.20 24.30 -11.24
N SER A 31 -8.87 25.28 -11.86
CA SER A 31 -9.47 26.36 -11.07
C SER A 31 -10.47 25.85 -10.04
N LYS A 32 -10.57 26.49 -8.90
CA LYS A 32 -11.48 26.10 -7.81
C LYS A 32 -12.92 25.95 -8.34
N ALA A 33 -13.40 26.90 -9.11
CA ALA A 33 -14.77 26.87 -9.67
C ALA A 33 -15.01 25.65 -10.58
N THR A 34 -14.01 25.27 -11.39
CA THR A 34 -14.12 24.08 -12.25
C THR A 34 -14.08 22.80 -11.44
N ARG A 35 -13.20 22.74 -10.43
CA ARG A 35 -13.11 21.60 -9.53
C ARG A 35 -14.41 21.38 -8.75
N ASP A 36 -15.00 22.44 -8.19
CA ASP A 36 -16.25 22.37 -7.44
C ASP A 36 -17.41 21.84 -8.34
N LYS A 37 -17.47 22.25 -9.61
CA LYS A 37 -18.44 21.69 -10.58
C LYS A 37 -18.24 20.20 -10.83
N VAL A 38 -16.99 19.78 -10.99
CA VAL A 38 -16.65 18.36 -11.21
C VAL A 38 -16.99 17.52 -9.98
N MET A 39 -16.64 17.98 -8.78
CA MET A 39 -16.94 17.24 -7.54
C MET A 39 -18.44 17.11 -7.33
N LYS A 40 -19.22 18.17 -7.56
CA LYS A 40 -20.67 18.12 -7.49
C LYS A 40 -21.28 17.10 -8.47
N ALA A 41 -20.82 17.10 -9.73
CA ALA A 41 -21.27 16.13 -10.73
C ALA A 41 -20.89 14.68 -10.36
N ALA A 42 -19.71 14.47 -9.78
CA ALA A 42 -19.27 13.16 -9.29
C ALA A 42 -20.14 12.67 -8.14
N ASP A 43 -20.47 13.53 -7.17
CA ASP A 43 -21.35 13.21 -6.04
C ASP A 43 -22.77 12.84 -6.53
N GLU A 44 -23.34 13.61 -7.43
CA GLU A 44 -24.66 13.35 -8.01
C GLU A 44 -24.72 11.99 -8.73
N LEU A 45 -23.62 11.58 -9.36
CA LEU A 45 -23.52 10.31 -10.08
C LEU A 45 -22.98 9.15 -9.21
N ASN A 46 -22.72 9.38 -7.94
CA ASN A 46 -21.99 8.45 -7.06
C ASN A 46 -20.72 7.90 -7.74
N PHE A 47 -20.00 8.78 -8.45
CA PHE A 47 -18.79 8.43 -9.17
C PHE A 47 -17.58 8.62 -8.26
N SER A 48 -16.75 7.59 -8.17
CA SER A 48 -15.41 7.69 -7.62
C SER A 48 -14.39 7.23 -8.67
N ILE A 49 -13.24 7.91 -8.72
CA ILE A 49 -12.16 7.42 -9.57
C ILE A 49 -11.72 6.05 -9.04
N SER A 50 -11.82 5.04 -9.89
CA SER A 50 -11.25 3.74 -9.58
C SER A 50 -9.74 3.91 -9.36
N ARG A 51 -9.24 3.56 -8.17
CA ARG A 51 -7.81 3.57 -7.85
C ARG A 51 -7.01 2.74 -8.85
N SER A 52 -7.59 1.65 -9.35
CA SER A 52 -6.98 0.84 -10.42
C SER A 52 -6.76 1.63 -11.72
N ALA A 53 -7.67 2.52 -12.09
CA ALA A 53 -7.50 3.38 -13.27
C ALA A 53 -6.43 4.47 -13.02
N ALA A 54 -6.33 5.00 -11.81
CA ALA A 54 -5.27 5.93 -11.41
C ALA A 54 -3.91 5.22 -11.35
N ALA A 55 -3.85 4.01 -10.83
CA ALA A 55 -2.66 3.16 -10.77
C ALA A 55 -2.10 2.86 -12.17
N LEU A 56 -2.97 2.51 -13.13
CA LEU A 56 -2.57 2.29 -14.52
C LEU A 56 -1.93 3.52 -15.17
N LYS A 57 -2.37 4.72 -14.80
CA LYS A 57 -1.84 5.97 -15.36
C LYS A 57 -0.55 6.43 -14.71
N THR A 58 -0.38 6.20 -13.41
CA THR A 58 0.79 6.63 -12.63
C THR A 58 1.87 5.57 -12.50
N GLY A 59 1.54 4.32 -12.80
CA GLY A 59 2.38 3.15 -12.54
C GLY A 59 2.50 2.81 -11.04
N ARG A 60 1.71 3.46 -10.17
CA ARG A 60 1.70 3.25 -8.71
C ARG A 60 0.36 2.68 -8.27
N ALA A 61 0.40 1.63 -7.47
CA ALA A 61 -0.80 1.00 -6.91
C ALA A 61 -1.40 1.82 -5.75
N LEU A 62 -0.62 2.72 -5.15
CA LEU A 62 -0.91 3.45 -3.91
C LEU A 62 -1.35 2.48 -2.80
N ARG A 63 -0.64 1.37 -2.71
CA ARG A 63 -0.88 0.31 -1.73
C ARG A 63 0.41 -0.29 -1.22
N ILE A 64 0.46 -0.47 0.10
CA ILE A 64 1.53 -1.14 0.82
C ILE A 64 1.00 -2.48 1.33
N ALA A 65 1.69 -3.58 1.04
CA ALA A 65 1.39 -4.88 1.64
C ALA A 65 2.15 -5.02 2.96
N VAL A 66 1.45 -5.34 4.03
CA VAL A 66 2.05 -5.61 5.35
C VAL A 66 1.82 -7.06 5.69
N LEU A 67 2.90 -7.83 5.75
CA LEU A 67 2.90 -9.25 6.10
C LEU A 67 3.19 -9.38 7.59
N VAL A 68 2.29 -10.01 8.33
CA VAL A 68 2.41 -10.17 9.77
C VAL A 68 2.33 -11.66 10.14
N SER A 69 3.31 -12.14 10.90
CA SER A 69 3.23 -13.49 11.50
C SER A 69 2.47 -13.44 12.82
N GLY A 70 1.57 -14.41 13.01
CA GLY A 70 0.83 -14.55 14.26
C GLY A 70 -0.36 -13.61 14.41
N ARG A 71 -0.68 -13.24 15.65
CA ARG A 71 -1.88 -12.46 15.96
C ARG A 71 -1.67 -10.96 15.75
N LEU A 72 -2.64 -10.32 15.09
CA LEU A 72 -2.62 -8.87 14.83
C LEU A 72 -2.78 -8.03 16.11
N ASN A 73 -3.43 -8.58 17.13
CA ASN A 73 -3.70 -7.89 18.40
C ASN A 73 -2.52 -7.88 19.39
N LEU A 74 -1.36 -8.40 19.00
CA LEU A 74 -0.15 -8.25 19.80
C LEU A 74 0.28 -6.78 19.75
N TRP A 75 0.64 -6.23 20.93
CA TRP A 75 0.99 -4.81 21.07
C TRP A 75 2.03 -4.35 20.05
N PHE A 76 3.03 -5.17 19.78
CA PHE A 76 4.11 -4.85 18.83
C PHE A 76 3.57 -4.71 17.38
N SER A 77 2.82 -5.70 16.91
CA SER A 77 2.24 -5.67 15.56
C SER A 77 1.24 -4.53 15.40
N SER A 78 0.37 -4.33 16.39
CA SER A 78 -0.63 -3.25 16.35
C SER A 78 0.01 -1.86 16.36
N SER A 79 1.03 -1.62 17.18
CA SER A 79 1.73 -0.33 17.22
C SER A 79 2.49 -0.03 15.93
N ILE A 80 3.08 -1.05 15.30
CA ILE A 80 3.72 -0.87 13.99
C ILE A 80 2.69 -0.52 12.93
N ILE A 81 1.57 -1.26 12.87
CA ILE A 81 0.50 -1.02 11.89
C ILE A 81 -0.08 0.40 12.07
N GLU A 82 -0.28 0.84 13.32
CA GLU A 82 -0.74 2.20 13.63
C GLU A 82 0.23 3.24 13.10
N GLY A 83 1.53 3.14 13.41
CA GLY A 83 2.54 4.08 12.92
C GLY A 83 2.71 4.07 11.41
N LEU A 84 2.61 2.90 10.76
CA LEU A 84 2.59 2.81 9.30
C LEU A 84 1.37 3.51 8.71
N ASN A 85 0.20 3.33 9.33
CA ASN A 85 -1.03 3.97 8.87
C ASN A 85 -0.97 5.49 8.98
N GLU A 86 -0.42 6.05 10.08
CA GLU A 86 -0.24 7.50 10.24
C GLU A 86 0.56 8.08 9.07
N VAL A 87 1.70 7.47 8.74
CA VAL A 87 2.58 7.99 7.69
C VAL A 87 2.01 7.77 6.28
N PHE A 88 1.55 6.56 5.98
CA PHE A 88 1.15 6.21 4.62
C PHE A 88 -0.24 6.74 4.24
N HIS A 89 -1.14 6.94 5.22
CA HIS A 89 -2.45 7.50 4.96
C HIS A 89 -2.36 8.95 4.43
N ASP A 90 -1.51 9.76 5.04
CA ASP A 90 -1.31 11.17 4.62
C ASP A 90 -0.69 11.26 3.22
N GLU A 91 0.09 10.28 2.82
CA GLU A 91 0.66 10.14 1.48
C GLU A 91 -0.31 9.49 0.47
N GLY A 92 -1.53 9.16 0.89
CA GLY A 92 -2.58 8.59 0.05
C GLY A 92 -2.45 7.10 -0.22
N TYR A 93 -1.65 6.37 0.56
CA TYR A 93 -1.51 4.92 0.44
C TYR A 93 -2.54 4.18 1.27
N ASP A 94 -3.06 3.08 0.73
CA ASP A 94 -3.78 2.06 1.50
C ASP A 94 -2.81 1.03 2.05
N ILE A 95 -3.08 0.53 3.25
CA ILE A 95 -2.38 -0.61 3.82
C ILE A 95 -3.25 -1.86 3.66
N SER A 96 -2.69 -2.89 3.04
CA SER A 96 -3.29 -4.22 2.96
C SER A 96 -2.55 -5.17 3.89
N ILE A 97 -3.22 -5.64 4.93
CA ILE A 97 -2.61 -6.53 5.93
C ILE A 97 -2.87 -7.99 5.52
N TYR A 98 -1.80 -8.78 5.46
CA TYR A 98 -1.81 -10.20 5.20
C TYR A 98 -1.26 -10.93 6.43
N GLN A 99 -2.16 -11.62 7.14
CA GLN A 99 -1.78 -12.43 8.28
C GLN A 99 -1.31 -13.81 7.80
N MET A 100 -0.10 -14.18 8.18
CA MET A 100 0.55 -15.45 7.82
C MET A 100 0.43 -16.41 9.00
N SER A 101 -0.69 -17.11 9.11
CA SER A 101 -0.98 -18.00 10.26
C SER A 101 -0.51 -19.43 10.04
N SER A 102 -0.37 -19.85 8.78
CA SER A 102 0.10 -21.19 8.42
C SER A 102 1.13 -21.15 7.27
N THR A 103 1.83 -22.26 7.08
CA THR A 103 2.77 -22.44 5.97
C THR A 103 2.03 -22.44 4.62
N GLU A 104 0.81 -22.96 4.59
CA GLU A 104 -0.02 -23.06 3.41
C GLU A 104 -0.48 -21.68 2.95
N GLU A 105 -1.05 -20.87 3.85
CA GLU A 105 -1.45 -19.47 3.57
C GLU A 105 -0.27 -18.64 3.08
N ARG A 106 0.89 -18.86 3.68
CA ARG A 106 2.13 -18.20 3.30
C ARG A 106 2.56 -18.58 1.88
N SER A 107 2.57 -19.88 1.56
CA SER A 107 2.91 -20.34 0.21
C SER A 107 1.96 -19.80 -0.83
N GLU A 108 0.65 -19.85 -0.58
CA GLU A 108 -0.38 -19.32 -1.47
C GLU A 108 -0.21 -17.81 -1.73
N PHE A 109 0.11 -17.04 -0.68
CA PHE A 109 0.37 -15.60 -0.83
C PHE A 109 1.54 -15.34 -1.78
N PHE A 110 2.67 -16.01 -1.55
CA PHE A 110 3.88 -15.81 -2.36
C PHE A 110 3.70 -16.29 -3.80
N ASP A 111 2.96 -17.37 -4.04
CA ASP A 111 2.65 -17.87 -5.37
C ASP A 111 1.75 -16.90 -6.15
N MET A 112 0.83 -16.21 -5.48
CA MET A 112 -0.10 -15.27 -6.09
C MET A 112 0.47 -13.85 -6.25
N LEU A 113 1.51 -13.49 -5.52
CA LEU A 113 2.05 -12.13 -5.48
C LEU A 113 2.51 -11.63 -6.87
N PRO A 114 3.24 -12.42 -7.70
CA PRO A 114 3.68 -11.99 -9.02
C PRO A 114 2.53 -11.67 -9.97
N VAL A 115 1.39 -12.35 -9.81
CA VAL A 115 0.20 -12.17 -10.64
C VAL A 115 -0.53 -10.89 -10.29
N ARG A 116 -0.56 -10.53 -9.02
CA ARG A 116 -1.36 -9.40 -8.53
C ARG A 116 -0.76 -8.04 -8.84
N ARG A 117 0.57 -7.88 -8.81
CA ARG A 117 1.30 -6.62 -9.09
C ARG A 117 0.58 -5.34 -8.64
N ASN A 118 -0.06 -5.40 -7.48
CA ASN A 118 -0.98 -4.37 -7.01
C ASN A 118 -0.52 -3.69 -5.72
N VAL A 119 0.80 -3.70 -5.47
CA VAL A 119 1.44 -3.05 -4.32
C VAL A 119 2.70 -2.31 -4.77
N ASP A 120 3.03 -1.23 -4.09
CA ASP A 120 4.23 -0.42 -4.35
C ASP A 120 5.38 -0.75 -3.40
N ALA A 121 5.10 -1.42 -2.29
CA ALA A 121 6.09 -1.97 -1.36
C ALA A 121 5.51 -3.11 -0.54
N VAL A 122 6.40 -3.93 0.03
CA VAL A 122 6.07 -5.02 0.97
C VAL A 122 6.82 -4.78 2.28
N ILE A 123 6.10 -4.77 3.38
CA ILE A 123 6.64 -4.67 4.74
C ILE A 123 6.42 -6.01 5.44
N VAL A 124 7.46 -6.56 6.02
CA VAL A 124 7.44 -7.85 6.72
C VAL A 124 7.70 -7.62 8.20
N ILE A 125 6.78 -8.05 9.06
CA ILE A 125 6.85 -7.82 10.51
C ILE A 125 7.08 -9.14 11.24
N SER A 126 8.20 -9.21 11.95
CA SER A 126 8.54 -10.28 12.93
C SER A 126 8.54 -11.71 12.40
N PHE A 127 8.91 -11.93 11.15
CA PHE A 127 9.19 -13.26 10.67
C PHE A 127 10.28 -13.29 9.59
N ASP A 128 10.89 -14.46 9.42
CA ASP A 128 11.91 -14.68 8.41
C ASP A 128 11.29 -15.15 7.10
N ILE A 129 11.78 -14.59 6.01
CA ILE A 129 11.38 -14.98 4.66
C ILE A 129 12.35 -16.05 4.16
N ALA A 130 11.84 -17.16 3.61
CA ALA A 130 12.66 -18.20 3.03
C ALA A 130 13.26 -17.75 1.68
N SER A 131 14.38 -18.36 1.29
CA SER A 131 15.11 -17.97 0.06
C SER A 131 14.30 -18.11 -1.23
N ASN A 132 13.35 -19.04 -1.28
CA ASN A 132 12.42 -19.18 -2.40
C ASN A 132 11.39 -18.05 -2.45
N GLU A 133 10.87 -17.62 -1.30
CA GLU A 133 9.91 -16.52 -1.16
C GLU A 133 10.55 -15.18 -1.50
N ILE A 134 11.81 -14.97 -1.10
CA ILE A 134 12.59 -13.79 -1.50
C ILE A 134 12.72 -13.68 -3.01
N ARG A 135 12.94 -14.81 -3.70
CA ARG A 135 13.00 -14.80 -5.17
C ARG A 135 11.67 -14.42 -5.79
N GLN A 136 10.55 -14.88 -5.23
CA GLN A 136 9.20 -14.51 -5.68
C GLN A 136 8.93 -13.01 -5.44
N LEU A 137 9.29 -12.47 -4.28
CA LEU A 137 9.18 -11.04 -3.99
C LEU A 137 10.01 -10.19 -4.95
N ARG A 138 11.25 -10.59 -5.23
CA ARG A 138 12.12 -9.88 -6.19
C ARG A 138 11.58 -9.87 -7.61
N SER A 139 10.81 -10.89 -8.01
CA SER A 139 10.20 -10.94 -9.34
C SER A 139 9.13 -9.88 -9.55
N VAL A 140 8.61 -9.28 -8.48
CA VAL A 140 7.58 -8.22 -8.53
C VAL A 140 8.21 -6.83 -8.66
N ASP A 141 9.53 -6.71 -8.45
CA ASP A 141 10.32 -5.46 -8.55
C ASP A 141 9.75 -4.33 -7.65
N VAL A 142 9.38 -4.69 -6.41
CA VAL A 142 8.94 -3.74 -5.39
C VAL A 142 9.86 -3.78 -4.19
N PRO A 143 10.08 -2.64 -3.49
CA PRO A 143 10.90 -2.60 -2.28
C PRO A 143 10.32 -3.50 -1.18
N ILE A 144 11.21 -4.20 -0.49
CA ILE A 144 10.89 -5.10 0.62
C ILE A 144 11.59 -4.57 1.87
N ILE A 145 10.82 -4.31 2.92
CA ILE A 145 11.31 -3.74 4.18
C ILE A 145 11.02 -4.73 5.30
N GLY A 146 12.05 -5.10 6.06
CA GLY A 146 11.92 -5.95 7.24
C GLY A 146 11.80 -5.13 8.53
N ILE A 147 10.85 -5.46 9.39
CA ILE A 147 10.73 -4.90 10.74
C ILE A 147 10.85 -6.04 11.74
N ASN A 148 11.87 -5.98 12.60
CA ASN A 148 12.18 -7.02 13.58
C ASN A 148 12.28 -8.43 12.95
N SER A 149 12.92 -8.51 11.80
CA SER A 149 13.19 -9.75 11.09
C SER A 149 14.66 -10.11 11.24
N SER A 150 15.00 -11.40 11.37
CA SER A 150 16.36 -11.88 11.61
C SER A 150 17.24 -11.94 10.36
N LEU A 151 16.68 -11.67 9.19
CA LEU A 151 17.43 -11.80 7.94
C LEU A 151 18.45 -10.66 7.77
N PRO A 152 19.72 -10.99 7.44
CA PRO A 152 20.68 -9.99 7.04
C PRO A 152 20.21 -9.24 5.79
N GLU A 153 20.55 -7.96 5.69
CA GLU A 153 20.28 -7.07 4.52
C GLU A 153 20.72 -7.69 3.19
N GLU A 154 21.75 -8.52 3.21
CA GLU A 154 22.28 -9.25 2.04
C GLU A 154 21.31 -10.28 1.44
N ARG A 155 20.24 -10.66 2.14
CA ARG A 155 19.33 -11.73 1.73
C ARG A 155 18.03 -11.28 1.06
N GLY A 156 17.87 -10.01 0.70
CA GLY A 156 16.72 -9.63 -0.12
C GLY A 156 15.83 -8.52 0.37
N PHE A 157 16.08 -7.96 1.55
CA PHE A 157 15.45 -6.73 2.00
C PHE A 157 16.16 -5.51 1.42
N ASN A 158 15.39 -4.52 0.99
CA ASN A 158 15.93 -3.22 0.57
C ASN A 158 16.29 -2.36 1.79
N ALA A 159 15.58 -2.56 2.91
CA ALA A 159 15.85 -1.93 4.20
C ALA A 159 15.36 -2.82 5.34
N ALA A 160 15.91 -2.63 6.54
CA ALA A 160 15.44 -3.30 7.76
C ALA A 160 15.47 -2.36 8.95
N VAL A 161 14.43 -2.44 9.80
CA VAL A 161 14.36 -1.81 11.11
C VAL A 161 14.45 -2.90 12.17
N ARG A 162 15.41 -2.80 13.09
CA ARG A 162 15.66 -3.82 14.13
C ARG A 162 15.70 -3.19 15.50
N ILE A 163 15.30 -3.97 16.49
CA ILE A 163 15.50 -3.68 17.90
C ILE A 163 16.81 -4.35 18.32
N ASP A 164 17.75 -3.59 18.85
CA ASP A 164 18.99 -4.14 19.45
C ASP A 164 18.77 -4.44 20.94
N ASP A 165 18.14 -5.59 21.18
CA ASP A 165 17.87 -6.08 22.55
C ASP A 165 19.14 -6.26 23.37
N LYS A 166 20.27 -6.64 22.75
CA LYS A 166 21.55 -6.83 23.44
C LYS A 166 22.10 -5.52 23.99
N GLN A 167 21.97 -4.44 23.24
CA GLN A 167 22.40 -3.12 23.68
C GLN A 167 21.46 -2.58 24.79
N GLY A 168 20.16 -2.82 24.66
CA GLY A 168 19.16 -2.50 25.68
C GLY A 168 19.47 -3.18 27.02
N PHE A 169 19.70 -4.48 27.01
CA PHE A 169 20.05 -5.26 28.22
C PHE A 169 21.37 -4.80 28.85
N ARG A 170 22.42 -4.50 28.08
CA ARG A 170 23.70 -3.99 28.61
C ARG A 170 23.55 -2.67 29.35
N ARG A 171 22.60 -1.82 28.99
CA ARG A 171 22.32 -0.54 29.68
C ARG A 171 21.51 -0.69 30.95
N LEU A 172 20.77 -1.81 31.11
CA LEU A 172 19.98 -2.08 32.31
C LEU A 172 20.82 -2.71 33.43
N VAL A 173 21.99 -3.27 33.13
CA VAL A 173 22.85 -3.98 34.07
C VAL A 173 24.07 -3.14 34.53
N GLN A 174 24.19 -1.91 34.02
CA GLN A 174 25.13 -0.88 34.51
C GLN A 174 24.48 0.04 35.53
#